data_63bfd2a0ff547bff6eea87ff33deea1d
#
_entry.id   63bfd2a0ff547bff6eea87ff33deea1d
#
_cell.length_a   1.000
_cell.length_b   1.000
_cell.length_c   1.000
_cell.angle_alpha   90.00
_cell.angle_beta   90.00
_cell.angle_gamma   90.00
#
_symmetry.space_group_name_H-M   'P 1'
#
loop_
_entity.id
_entity.type
_entity.pdbx_description
1 polymer ?
#
loop_
_entity_poly.entity_id
_entity_poly.type
_entity_poly.pdbx_seq_one_letter_code
_entity_poly.pdbx_strand_id
1 'polypeptide(L)'
;GWLNNWDYANTTPTIDCDGFNGTDSIVREVTLKRAGSGAYYLASRPITALDDHVSRTIELGDLTVTGTRVLDYTGLSYELTTEVTWQSLTGAGLQLRRSADGGRHIDAGVYGDYAFLNRRNTVNPDTSGRWQESHSPFDPSARTVKLRILVDRTSVEMFVDDGRYVHSSEAFPYLVDTGLALFSIDGTAVFRNTVIREFSV
;
A
#
# COMPACT_ATOMS: atom_id res chain seq x y z
N GLY A 1 15.84 -0.73 4.00
CA GLY A 1 16.51 0.03 2.92
C GLY A 1 16.08 1.49 2.94
N TRP A 2 16.89 2.36 2.38
CA TRP A 2 16.61 3.79 2.29
C TRP A 2 15.53 4.05 1.23
N LEU A 3 14.47 4.76 1.64
CA LEU A 3 13.37 5.19 0.78
C LEU A 3 13.58 6.66 0.45
N ASN A 4 14.14 6.94 -0.69
CA ASN A 4 14.26 8.28 -1.28
C ASN A 4 14.78 8.14 -2.72
N ASN A 5 14.94 9.24 -3.43
CA ASN A 5 15.49 9.26 -4.76
C ASN A 5 16.40 10.49 -4.94
N TRP A 6 17.58 10.29 -5.50
CA TRP A 6 18.55 11.37 -5.72
C TRP A 6 18.02 12.51 -6.60
N ASP A 7 17.05 12.24 -7.47
CA ASP A 7 16.45 13.27 -8.34
C ASP A 7 15.67 14.33 -7.53
N TYR A 8 15.19 14.00 -6.33
CA TYR A 8 14.40 14.92 -5.49
C TYR A 8 14.77 14.92 -3.99
N ALA A 9 15.81 14.21 -3.60
CA ALA A 9 16.18 14.06 -2.18
C ALA A 9 16.34 15.38 -1.44
N ASN A 10 16.75 16.45 -2.14
CA ASN A 10 16.98 17.77 -1.56
C ASN A 10 15.73 18.69 -1.60
N THR A 11 14.59 18.18 -2.04
CA THR A 11 13.33 18.95 -2.16
C THR A 11 12.15 18.28 -1.49
N THR A 12 12.41 17.28 -0.62
CA THR A 12 11.34 16.61 0.14
C THR A 12 10.74 17.61 1.14
N PRO A 13 9.40 17.61 1.32
CA PRO A 13 8.74 18.55 2.25
C PRO A 13 9.23 18.44 3.70
N THR A 14 9.73 17.27 4.10
CA THR A 14 10.23 16.98 5.45
C THR A 14 11.50 17.75 5.82
N ILE A 15 12.26 18.23 4.84
CA ILE A 15 13.48 19.02 5.12
C ILE A 15 13.16 20.29 5.89
N ASP A 16 12.18 21.04 5.39
CA ASP A 16 11.83 22.33 5.98
C ASP A 16 10.91 22.21 7.21
N CYS A 17 10.02 21.19 7.21
CA CYS A 17 9.02 21.03 8.26
C CYS A 17 9.52 20.21 9.45
N ASP A 18 10.33 19.18 9.20
CA ASP A 18 10.67 18.14 10.18
C ASP A 18 12.19 17.97 10.37
N GLY A 19 13.02 18.63 9.54
CA GLY A 19 14.49 18.63 9.66
C GLY A 19 15.16 17.33 9.19
N PHE A 20 14.49 16.50 8.38
CA PHE A 20 15.09 15.30 7.81
C PHE A 20 14.72 15.10 6.33
N ASN A 21 15.51 14.31 5.63
CA ASN A 21 15.17 13.81 4.31
C ASN A 21 15.44 12.29 4.23
N GLY A 22 14.56 11.59 3.49
CA GLY A 22 14.60 10.13 3.40
C GLY A 22 14.12 9.43 4.67
N THR A 23 13.69 8.21 4.50
CA THR A 23 13.26 7.32 5.58
C THR A 23 13.74 5.90 5.29
N ASP A 24 13.75 5.04 6.29
CA ASP A 24 14.05 3.64 6.08
C ASP A 24 12.77 2.82 5.90
N SER A 25 12.85 1.79 5.04
CA SER A 25 11.79 0.79 4.95
C SER A 25 11.66 0.01 6.26
N ILE A 26 10.48 -0.55 6.52
CA ILE A 26 10.32 -1.51 7.60
C ILE A 26 11.37 -2.63 7.49
N VAL A 27 11.83 -3.14 8.64
CA VAL A 27 12.73 -4.29 8.68
C VAL A 27 12.01 -5.52 8.15
N ARG A 28 12.67 -6.28 7.26
CA ARG A 28 12.07 -7.41 6.55
C ARG A 28 12.87 -8.69 6.75
N GLU A 29 12.16 -9.78 6.89
CA GLU A 29 12.70 -11.11 6.71
C GLU A 29 12.64 -11.48 5.23
N VAL A 30 13.76 -11.92 4.67
CA VAL A 30 13.84 -12.36 3.26
C VAL A 30 14.08 -13.87 3.24
N THR A 31 13.18 -14.60 2.58
CA THR A 31 13.24 -16.07 2.47
C THR A 31 13.25 -16.51 1.02
N LEU A 32 14.05 -17.55 0.71
CA LEU A 32 14.00 -18.19 -0.60
C LEU A 32 12.83 -19.17 -0.66
N LYS A 33 11.93 -18.97 -1.61
CA LYS A 33 10.76 -19.83 -1.83
C LYS A 33 10.79 -20.46 -3.21
N ARG A 34 10.17 -21.64 -3.33
CA ARG A 34 9.99 -22.34 -4.61
C ARG A 34 8.55 -22.15 -5.07
N ALA A 35 8.37 -21.66 -6.29
CA ALA A 35 7.07 -21.57 -6.95
C ALA A 35 6.59 -22.96 -7.44
N GLY A 36 5.29 -23.09 -7.69
CA GLY A 36 4.70 -24.31 -8.26
C GLY A 36 5.28 -24.69 -9.63
N SER A 37 5.78 -23.72 -10.39
CA SER A 37 6.52 -23.92 -11.65
C SER A 37 7.92 -24.54 -11.46
N GLY A 38 8.40 -24.64 -10.21
CA GLY A 38 9.76 -25.07 -9.87
C GLY A 38 10.80 -23.96 -9.82
N ALA A 39 10.49 -22.75 -10.27
CA ALA A 39 11.36 -21.58 -10.16
C ALA A 39 11.49 -21.10 -8.71
N TYR A 40 12.59 -20.45 -8.39
CA TYR A 40 12.82 -19.87 -7.07
C TYR A 40 12.59 -18.34 -7.10
N TYR A 41 12.11 -17.79 -5.99
CA TYR A 41 11.97 -16.36 -5.78
C TYR A 41 12.26 -15.98 -4.32
N LEU A 42 12.62 -14.73 -4.10
CA LEU A 42 12.77 -14.18 -2.76
C LEU A 42 11.42 -13.61 -2.31
N ALA A 43 10.90 -14.09 -1.19
CA ALA A 43 9.77 -13.49 -0.50
C ALA A 43 10.29 -12.57 0.60
N SER A 44 9.76 -11.35 0.67
CA SER A 44 10.18 -10.34 1.64
C SER A 44 8.96 -9.93 2.47
N ARG A 45 9.02 -10.08 3.79
CA ARG A 45 7.91 -9.80 4.71
C ARG A 45 8.36 -8.92 5.86
N PRO A 46 7.48 -8.08 6.42
CA PRO A 46 7.77 -7.42 7.69
C PRO A 46 8.12 -8.45 8.77
N ILE A 47 9.08 -8.12 9.63
CA ILE A 47 9.45 -9.00 10.75
C ILE A 47 8.29 -9.16 11.74
N THR A 48 8.22 -10.32 12.38
CA THR A 48 7.15 -10.63 13.36
C THR A 48 7.20 -9.78 14.61
N ALA A 49 8.37 -9.23 14.97
CA ALA A 49 8.50 -8.31 16.10
C ALA A 49 7.60 -7.05 15.97
N LEU A 50 7.15 -6.71 14.75
CA LEU A 50 6.16 -5.66 14.55
C LEU A 50 4.84 -5.96 15.25
N ASP A 51 4.47 -7.23 15.39
CA ASP A 51 3.21 -7.66 16.01
C ASP A 51 3.18 -7.34 17.51
N ASP A 52 4.34 -7.25 18.18
CA ASP A 52 4.46 -6.90 19.61
C ASP A 52 4.09 -5.43 19.87
N HIS A 53 4.05 -4.60 18.82
CA HIS A 53 3.72 -3.18 18.90
C HIS A 53 2.29 -2.85 18.50
N VAL A 54 1.46 -3.85 18.20
CA VAL A 54 0.05 -3.65 17.86
C VAL A 54 -0.72 -3.18 19.10
N SER A 55 -1.26 -1.97 19.03
CA SER A 55 -2.06 -1.36 20.13
C SER A 55 -3.55 -1.56 19.93
N ARG A 56 -4.01 -1.69 18.69
CA ARG A 56 -5.43 -1.87 18.36
C ARG A 56 -5.58 -2.70 17.08
N THR A 57 -6.56 -3.58 17.07
CA THR A 57 -6.99 -4.34 15.89
C THR A 57 -8.45 -4.04 15.58
N ILE A 58 -8.75 -3.73 14.31
CA ILE A 58 -10.10 -3.45 13.82
C ILE A 58 -10.40 -4.48 12.73
N GLU A 59 -11.31 -5.38 13.02
CA GLU A 59 -11.77 -6.40 12.07
C GLU A 59 -12.96 -5.85 11.27
N LEU A 60 -12.77 -5.59 10.00
CA LEU A 60 -13.81 -5.12 9.08
C LEU A 60 -14.55 -6.28 8.40
N GLY A 61 -13.97 -7.50 8.47
CA GLY A 61 -14.53 -8.70 7.84
C GLY A 61 -14.51 -8.65 6.32
N ASP A 62 -15.52 -9.22 5.69
CA ASP A 62 -15.67 -9.28 4.24
C ASP A 62 -16.46 -8.06 3.74
N LEU A 63 -15.90 -7.34 2.77
CA LEU A 63 -16.48 -6.13 2.20
C LEU A 63 -16.66 -6.28 0.70
N THR A 64 -17.90 -6.25 0.22
CA THR A 64 -18.21 -6.22 -1.22
C THR A 64 -18.17 -4.78 -1.71
N VAL A 65 -17.45 -4.54 -2.82
CA VAL A 65 -17.20 -3.21 -3.37
C VAL A 65 -17.49 -3.20 -4.86
N THR A 66 -18.30 -2.24 -5.29
CA THR A 66 -18.53 -1.85 -6.69
C THR A 66 -18.33 -0.35 -6.78
N GLY A 67 -17.39 0.11 -7.59
CA GLY A 67 -16.94 1.50 -7.58
C GLY A 67 -16.09 1.82 -6.35
N THR A 68 -16.32 2.92 -5.67
CA THR A 68 -15.56 3.35 -4.48
C THR A 68 -16.40 3.26 -3.21
N ARG A 69 -15.85 2.64 -2.17
CA ARG A 69 -16.43 2.54 -0.84
C ARG A 69 -15.50 3.18 0.18
N VAL A 70 -15.89 4.34 0.71
CA VAL A 70 -15.19 4.98 1.82
C VAL A 70 -15.45 4.18 3.10
N LEU A 71 -14.40 3.92 3.87
CA LEU A 71 -14.48 3.24 5.16
C LEU A 71 -14.64 4.26 6.29
N ASP A 72 -15.34 3.85 7.35
CA ASP A 72 -15.42 4.61 8.61
C ASP A 72 -14.15 4.37 9.42
N TYR A 73 -13.03 4.83 8.87
CA TYR A 73 -11.71 4.75 9.47
C TYR A 73 -10.88 5.97 9.10
N THR A 74 -10.13 6.48 10.05
CA THR A 74 -9.14 7.54 9.86
C THR A 74 -7.86 7.18 10.59
N GLY A 75 -6.71 7.33 9.92
CA GLY A 75 -5.40 7.03 10.52
C GLY A 75 -4.26 7.63 9.73
N LEU A 76 -3.14 7.88 10.44
CA LEU A 76 -1.89 8.36 9.85
C LEU A 76 -0.89 7.23 9.68
N SER A 77 -0.84 6.31 10.65
CA SER A 77 0.10 5.17 10.69
C SER A 77 -0.67 3.91 11.06
N TYR A 78 -0.69 2.93 10.16
CA TYR A 78 -1.44 1.68 10.34
C TYR A 78 -0.96 0.60 9.37
N GLU A 79 -1.32 -0.62 9.65
CA GLU A 79 -1.26 -1.74 8.70
C GLU A 79 -2.67 -2.13 8.27
N LEU A 80 -2.85 -2.44 6.99
CA LEU A 80 -4.07 -3.07 6.48
C LEU A 80 -3.72 -4.38 5.80
N THR A 81 -4.47 -5.44 6.12
CA THR A 81 -4.38 -6.73 5.44
C THR A 81 -5.73 -7.12 4.85
N THR A 82 -5.73 -7.67 3.65
CA THR A 82 -6.94 -8.18 2.98
C THR A 82 -6.58 -9.17 1.87
N GLU A 83 -7.49 -10.07 1.56
CA GLU A 83 -7.47 -10.86 0.32
C GLU A 83 -8.58 -10.38 -0.60
N VAL A 84 -8.22 -9.84 -1.75
CA VAL A 84 -9.16 -9.32 -2.74
C VAL A 84 -9.49 -10.41 -3.73
N THR A 85 -10.78 -10.70 -3.94
CA THR A 85 -11.26 -11.72 -4.89
C THR A 85 -12.33 -11.14 -5.80
N TRP A 86 -12.42 -11.66 -7.04
CA TRP A 86 -13.39 -11.20 -8.04
C TRP A 86 -13.71 -12.29 -9.08
N GLN A 87 -14.76 -12.05 -9.87
CA GLN A 87 -15.06 -12.87 -11.05
C GLN A 87 -14.51 -12.21 -12.33
N SER A 88 -14.82 -10.92 -12.52
CA SER A 88 -14.34 -10.10 -13.61
C SER A 88 -14.26 -8.66 -13.17
N LEU A 89 -13.13 -8.03 -13.39
CA LEU A 89 -12.90 -6.58 -13.21
C LEU A 89 -11.63 -6.15 -13.95
N THR A 90 -11.44 -4.85 -14.13
CA THR A 90 -10.22 -4.26 -14.68
C THR A 90 -9.20 -3.96 -13.57
N GLY A 91 -9.65 -3.55 -12.39
CA GLY A 91 -8.77 -3.27 -11.27
C GLY A 91 -9.49 -3.24 -9.93
N ALA A 92 -8.75 -3.44 -8.84
CA ALA A 92 -9.24 -3.29 -7.48
C ALA A 92 -8.10 -2.93 -6.52
N GLY A 93 -8.41 -2.18 -5.46
CA GLY A 93 -7.42 -1.78 -4.49
C GLY A 93 -7.94 -0.81 -3.44
N LEU A 94 -7.02 -0.02 -2.91
CA LEU A 94 -7.24 0.88 -1.79
C LEU A 94 -6.82 2.30 -2.15
N GLN A 95 -7.56 3.28 -1.63
CA GLN A 95 -7.16 4.69 -1.58
C GLN A 95 -6.72 4.99 -0.15
N LEU A 96 -5.42 5.11 0.06
CA LEU A 96 -4.78 5.34 1.35
C LEU A 96 -4.56 6.85 1.55
N ARG A 97 -4.56 7.32 2.80
CA ARG A 97 -4.33 8.73 3.13
C ARG A 97 -5.21 9.66 2.29
N ARG A 98 -6.49 9.30 2.23
CA ARG A 98 -7.47 9.96 1.37
C ARG A 98 -7.98 11.24 2.00
N SER A 99 -8.02 12.34 1.23
CA SER A 99 -8.67 13.58 1.63
C SER A 99 -10.19 13.42 1.73
N ALA A 100 -10.84 14.31 2.47
CA ALA A 100 -12.29 14.24 2.68
C ALA A 100 -13.10 14.34 1.37
N ASP A 101 -12.63 15.13 0.41
CA ASP A 101 -13.21 15.26 -0.93
C ASP A 101 -12.80 14.13 -1.89
N GLY A 102 -11.81 13.32 -1.52
CA GLY A 102 -11.27 12.24 -2.31
C GLY A 102 -10.35 12.66 -3.45
N GLY A 103 -10.00 13.93 -3.56
CA GLY A 103 -9.13 14.44 -4.62
C GLY A 103 -7.67 14.06 -4.43
N ARG A 104 -7.23 13.83 -3.18
CA ARG A 104 -5.88 13.37 -2.85
C ARG A 104 -5.93 12.02 -2.18
N HIS A 105 -5.09 11.11 -2.61
CA HIS A 105 -4.93 9.76 -2.07
C HIS A 105 -3.71 9.07 -2.67
N ILE A 106 -3.32 7.96 -2.06
CA ILE A 106 -2.35 7.01 -2.61
C ILE A 106 -3.14 5.78 -3.04
N ASP A 107 -3.00 5.35 -4.29
CA ASP A 107 -3.64 4.13 -4.78
C ASP A 107 -2.70 2.94 -4.65
N ALA A 108 -3.21 1.83 -4.14
CA ALA A 108 -2.48 0.57 -4.00
C ALA A 108 -3.39 -0.59 -4.38
N GLY A 109 -2.96 -1.47 -5.29
CA GLY A 109 -3.80 -2.57 -5.73
C GLY A 109 -3.32 -3.29 -6.97
N VAL A 110 -4.28 -3.78 -7.77
CA VAL A 110 -4.03 -4.45 -9.04
C VAL A 110 -4.82 -3.78 -10.16
N TYR A 111 -4.25 -3.75 -11.36
CA TYR A 111 -4.89 -3.25 -12.58
C TYR A 111 -4.37 -4.04 -13.79
N GLY A 112 -5.27 -4.67 -14.54
CA GLY A 112 -4.89 -5.52 -15.66
C GLY A 112 -3.94 -6.63 -15.22
N ASP A 113 -2.70 -6.61 -15.72
CA ASP A 113 -1.66 -7.61 -15.50
C ASP A 113 -0.53 -7.15 -14.55
N TYR A 114 -0.78 -6.10 -13.75
CA TYR A 114 0.20 -5.62 -12.77
C TYR A 114 -0.42 -5.25 -11.42
N ALA A 115 0.35 -5.42 -10.36
CA ALA A 115 0.11 -4.79 -9.09
C ALA A 115 0.84 -3.44 -9.06
N PHE A 116 0.28 -2.44 -8.37
CA PHE A 116 0.80 -1.09 -8.40
C PHE A 116 0.68 -0.35 -7.07
N LEU A 117 1.59 0.59 -6.86
CA LEU A 117 1.53 1.61 -5.82
C LEU A 117 1.73 2.97 -6.51
N ASN A 118 0.73 3.85 -6.44
CA ASN A 118 0.70 5.16 -7.10
C ASN A 118 0.48 6.28 -6.08
N ARG A 119 1.42 7.22 -6.00
CA ARG A 119 1.38 8.39 -5.12
C ARG A 119 1.17 9.72 -5.85
N ARG A 120 0.75 9.67 -7.10
CA ARG A 120 0.61 10.86 -7.96
C ARG A 120 -0.31 11.93 -7.38
N ASN A 121 -1.38 11.51 -6.70
CA ASN A 121 -2.38 12.40 -6.14
C ASN A 121 -2.06 12.86 -4.72
N THR A 122 -0.78 12.96 -4.36
CA THR A 122 -0.31 13.53 -3.08
C THR A 122 0.63 14.71 -3.34
N VAL A 123 1.13 15.37 -2.29
CA VAL A 123 2.28 16.26 -2.42
C VAL A 123 3.48 15.41 -2.86
N ASN A 124 4.05 15.74 -3.99
CA ASN A 124 5.11 14.94 -4.58
C ASN A 124 6.28 15.84 -4.96
N PRO A 125 7.49 15.64 -4.42
CA PRO A 125 8.69 16.39 -4.77
C PRO A 125 9.19 16.06 -6.18
N ASP A 126 8.81 14.91 -6.74
CA ASP A 126 9.20 14.54 -8.10
C ASP A 126 8.36 15.26 -9.15
N THR A 127 8.93 16.28 -9.78
CA THR A 127 8.28 17.04 -10.85
C THR A 127 8.40 16.37 -12.23
N SER A 128 9.22 15.31 -12.37
CA SER A 128 9.41 14.60 -13.64
C SER A 128 8.25 13.65 -13.97
N GLY A 129 7.49 13.23 -12.98
CA GLY A 129 6.43 12.22 -13.11
C GLY A 129 6.93 10.79 -13.24
N ARG A 130 8.24 10.55 -13.23
CA ARG A 130 8.82 9.21 -13.47
C ARG A 130 8.71 8.26 -12.29
N TRP A 131 8.77 8.78 -11.06
CA TRP A 131 8.85 8.00 -9.84
C TRP A 131 7.54 7.99 -9.03
N GLN A 132 6.42 8.32 -9.68
CA GLN A 132 5.12 8.46 -9.03
C GLN A 132 4.39 7.13 -8.85
N GLU A 133 4.75 6.12 -9.66
CA GLU A 133 4.10 4.83 -9.64
C GLU A 133 5.12 3.70 -9.82
N SER A 134 4.95 2.61 -9.08
CA SER A 134 5.72 1.38 -9.19
C SER A 134 4.82 0.22 -9.58
N HIS A 135 5.33 -0.68 -10.44
CA HIS A 135 4.62 -1.85 -10.94
C HIS A 135 5.36 -3.14 -10.61
N SER A 136 4.61 -4.21 -10.40
CA SER A 136 5.11 -5.58 -10.40
C SER A 136 4.15 -6.49 -11.18
N PRO A 137 4.65 -7.61 -11.78
CA PRO A 137 3.80 -8.52 -12.53
C PRO A 137 2.68 -9.10 -11.65
N PHE A 138 1.51 -9.23 -12.23
CA PHE A 138 0.35 -9.88 -11.64
C PHE A 138 -0.35 -10.75 -12.69
N ASP A 139 -0.80 -11.96 -12.30
CA ASP A 139 -1.58 -12.83 -13.16
C ASP A 139 -3.07 -12.60 -12.93
N PRO A 140 -3.78 -11.90 -13.84
CA PRO A 140 -5.21 -11.61 -13.67
C PRO A 140 -6.09 -12.87 -13.68
N SER A 141 -5.59 -13.99 -14.22
CA SER A 141 -6.32 -15.26 -14.22
C SER A 141 -6.47 -15.87 -12.82
N ALA A 142 -5.61 -15.47 -11.87
CA ALA A 142 -5.70 -15.90 -10.48
C ALA A 142 -6.99 -15.40 -9.79
N ARG A 143 -7.53 -14.24 -10.22
CA ARG A 143 -8.76 -13.62 -9.68
C ARG A 143 -8.74 -13.44 -8.16
N THR A 144 -7.56 -13.38 -7.60
CA THR A 144 -7.31 -13.15 -6.19
C THR A 144 -5.93 -12.53 -6.01
N VAL A 145 -5.80 -11.66 -5.01
CA VAL A 145 -4.52 -11.09 -4.57
C VAL A 145 -4.57 -10.87 -3.07
N LYS A 146 -3.48 -11.20 -2.40
CA LYS A 146 -3.28 -10.86 -0.99
C LYS A 146 -2.48 -9.57 -0.90
N LEU A 147 -3.02 -8.62 -0.15
CA LEU A 147 -2.37 -7.34 0.10
C LEU A 147 -2.12 -7.18 1.60
N ARG A 148 -0.88 -6.85 1.96
CA ARG A 148 -0.51 -6.34 3.28
C ARG A 148 0.14 -4.99 3.05
N ILE A 149 -0.41 -3.94 3.60
CA ILE A 149 0.01 -2.57 3.34
C ILE A 149 0.32 -1.90 4.67
N LEU A 150 1.54 -1.40 4.83
CA LEU A 150 1.93 -0.53 5.93
C LEU A 150 1.91 0.90 5.43
N VAL A 151 1.22 1.75 6.16
CA VAL A 151 1.12 3.18 5.94
C VAL A 151 1.74 3.88 7.12
N ASP A 152 2.62 4.82 6.85
CA ASP A 152 3.15 5.73 7.86
C ASP A 152 3.00 7.18 7.39
N ARG A 153 3.44 8.13 8.19
CA ARG A 153 3.31 9.57 7.91
C ARG A 153 3.96 9.98 6.60
N THR A 154 5.09 9.36 6.26
CA THR A 154 5.90 9.70 5.08
C THR A 154 6.26 8.49 4.20
N SER A 155 5.70 7.32 4.47
CA SER A 155 5.98 6.13 3.66
C SER A 155 4.76 5.22 3.50
N VAL A 156 4.76 4.47 2.41
CA VAL A 156 3.82 3.37 2.16
C VAL A 156 4.58 2.18 1.62
N GLU A 157 4.34 1.01 2.21
CA GLU A 157 4.92 -0.25 1.78
C GLU A 157 3.82 -1.28 1.54
N MET A 158 3.72 -1.78 0.31
CA MET A 158 2.75 -2.80 -0.08
C MET A 158 3.46 -4.12 -0.37
N PHE A 159 3.03 -5.17 0.31
CA PHE A 159 3.47 -6.55 0.13
C PHE A 159 2.37 -7.33 -0.59
N VAL A 160 2.69 -7.84 -1.78
CA VAL A 160 1.78 -8.58 -2.63
C VAL A 160 2.06 -10.07 -2.51
N ASP A 161 1.01 -10.87 -2.37
CA ASP A 161 1.06 -12.34 -2.32
C ASP A 161 2.13 -12.85 -1.34
N ASP A 162 1.95 -12.50 -0.07
CA ASP A 162 2.85 -12.90 1.01
C ASP A 162 4.30 -12.42 0.81
N GLY A 163 4.49 -11.27 0.19
CA GLY A 163 5.79 -10.64 -0.04
C GLY A 163 6.55 -11.18 -1.25
N ARG A 164 5.85 -11.80 -2.20
CA ARG A 164 6.43 -12.16 -3.50
C ARG A 164 6.90 -10.92 -4.26
N TYR A 165 6.12 -9.85 -4.19
CA TYR A 165 6.52 -8.53 -4.67
C TYR A 165 6.33 -7.51 -3.55
N VAL A 166 7.18 -6.49 -3.54
CA VAL A 166 7.12 -5.41 -2.55
C VAL A 166 7.29 -4.08 -3.26
N HIS A 167 6.36 -3.18 -2.97
CA HIS A 167 6.42 -1.79 -3.38
C HIS A 167 6.69 -0.94 -2.13
N SER A 168 7.71 -0.09 -2.18
CA SER A 168 8.05 0.80 -1.07
C SER A 168 8.27 2.19 -1.62
N SER A 169 7.60 3.16 -1.06
CA SER A 169 7.66 4.52 -1.54
C SER A 169 7.58 5.52 -0.39
N GLU A 170 8.44 6.53 -0.44
CA GLU A 170 8.16 7.78 0.26
C GLU A 170 6.93 8.44 -0.33
N ALA A 171 6.09 9.00 0.52
CA ALA A 171 4.92 9.78 0.11
C ALA A 171 4.66 10.87 1.14
N PHE A 172 4.18 12.03 0.69
CA PHE A 172 4.00 13.21 1.52
C PHE A 172 2.54 13.69 1.49
N PRO A 173 1.57 12.89 1.97
CA PRO A 173 0.19 13.35 2.10
C PRO A 173 0.10 14.43 3.19
N TYR A 174 -0.87 15.33 3.07
CA TYR A 174 -1.15 16.26 4.16
C TYR A 174 -1.59 15.51 5.43
N LEU A 175 -1.27 16.04 6.61
CA LEU A 175 -1.66 15.42 7.90
C LEU A 175 -3.18 15.31 8.07
N VAL A 176 -3.96 16.15 7.40
CA VAL A 176 -5.42 16.12 7.40
C VAL A 176 -6.00 15.03 6.47
N ASP A 177 -5.19 14.47 5.56
CA ASP A 177 -5.59 13.40 4.67
C ASP A 177 -5.44 12.06 5.41
N THR A 178 -6.48 11.68 6.15
CA THR A 178 -6.48 10.52 7.06
C THR A 178 -7.42 9.41 6.63
N GLY A 179 -8.21 9.63 5.57
CA GLY A 179 -9.25 8.72 5.14
C GLY A 179 -8.71 7.48 4.41
N LEU A 180 -9.58 6.50 4.29
CA LEU A 180 -9.34 5.21 3.65
C LEU A 180 -10.56 4.82 2.82
N ALA A 181 -10.36 4.33 1.60
CA ALA A 181 -11.42 3.75 0.78
C ALA A 181 -10.94 2.50 0.07
N LEU A 182 -11.88 1.64 -0.30
CA LEU A 182 -11.68 0.51 -1.19
C LEU A 182 -12.26 0.86 -2.56
N PHE A 183 -11.69 0.33 -3.63
CA PHE A 183 -12.25 0.54 -4.97
C PHE A 183 -12.23 -0.72 -5.83
N SER A 184 -13.14 -0.75 -6.81
CA SER A 184 -13.13 -1.68 -7.93
C SER A 184 -13.49 -0.96 -9.22
N ILE A 185 -12.89 -1.39 -10.34
CA ILE A 185 -13.05 -0.79 -11.68
C ILE A 185 -13.64 -1.86 -12.60
N ASP A 186 -14.73 -1.51 -13.28
CA ASP A 186 -15.42 -2.36 -14.27
C ASP A 186 -15.85 -3.74 -13.72
N GLY A 187 -16.21 -3.77 -12.44
CA GLY A 187 -16.67 -5.01 -11.80
C GLY A 187 -16.85 -4.87 -10.30
N THR A 188 -17.08 -6.01 -9.66
CA THR A 188 -17.25 -6.12 -8.21
C THR A 188 -16.11 -6.93 -7.62
N ALA A 189 -15.48 -6.40 -6.59
CA ALA A 189 -14.48 -7.08 -5.77
C ALA A 189 -15.03 -7.41 -4.38
N VAL A 190 -14.54 -8.50 -3.80
CA VAL A 190 -14.74 -8.82 -2.39
C VAL A 190 -13.40 -8.75 -1.69
N PHE A 191 -13.28 -7.83 -0.75
CA PHE A 191 -12.14 -7.69 0.16
C PHE A 191 -12.42 -8.57 1.36
N ARG A 192 -11.73 -9.70 1.48
CA ARG A 192 -11.96 -10.71 2.50
C ARG A 192 -11.03 -10.54 3.68
N ASN A 193 -11.54 -10.88 4.87
CA ASN A 193 -10.77 -10.84 6.11
C ASN A 193 -10.00 -9.52 6.25
N THR A 194 -10.68 -8.40 5.94
CA THR A 194 -10.05 -7.08 5.99
C THR A 194 -9.84 -6.66 7.44
N VAL A 195 -8.58 -6.42 7.79
CA VAL A 195 -8.16 -6.07 9.14
C VAL A 195 -7.25 -4.84 9.08
N ILE A 196 -7.46 -3.91 10.01
CA ILE A 196 -6.56 -2.78 10.25
C ILE A 196 -5.90 -2.97 11.61
N ARG A 197 -4.59 -2.74 11.70
CA ARG A 197 -3.81 -2.76 12.92
C ARG A 197 -3.14 -1.41 13.13
N GLU A 198 -3.28 -0.84 14.31
CA GLU A 198 -2.60 0.38 14.73
C GLU A 198 -1.47 0.01 15.67
N PHE A 199 -0.38 0.77 15.63
CA PHE A 199 0.81 0.51 16.42
C PHE A 199 0.99 1.57 17.50
N SER A 200 1.49 1.15 18.67
CA SER A 200 2.01 2.05 19.69
C SER A 200 3.50 2.31 19.41
N VAL A 201 3.87 3.57 19.41
CA VAL A 201 5.27 4.02 19.32
C VAL A 201 5.70 4.50 20.71
#